data_8b128ce66d63eeb7fb3810a27f67cb29
#
_entry.id   8b128ce66d63eeb7fb3810a27f67cb29
#
_cell.length_a   1.000
_cell.length_b   1.000
_cell.length_c   1.000
_cell.angle_alpha   90.00
_cell.angle_beta   90.00
_cell.angle_gamma   90.00
#
_symmetry.space_group_name_H-M   'P 1'
#
loop_
_entity.id
_entity.type
_entity.pdbx_description
1 polymer ?
#
loop_
_entity_poly.entity_id
_entity_poly.type
_entity_poly.pdbx_seq_one_letter_code
_entity_poly.pdbx_strand_id
1 'polypeptide(L)' 'MICNQKYLYKINLDTGADVARFNRIASHLSGKVTLVSGDRRLNAKSLLGVHLARIAWDEIWVECDSDCYFELRDFIVE' A
#
# COMPACT_ATOMS: atom_id res chain seq x y z
N MET A 1 15.69 5.13 -23.19
CA MET A 1 14.34 4.91 -22.73
C MET A 1 14.32 4.37 -21.32
N ILE A 2 13.52 4.93 -20.50
CA ILE A 2 13.41 4.52 -19.10
C ILE A 2 12.17 3.68 -18.92
N CYS A 3 12.37 2.51 -18.37
CA CYS A 3 11.27 1.63 -18.06
C CYS A 3 10.89 1.84 -16.62
N ASN A 4 9.78 2.51 -16.38
CA ASN A 4 9.27 2.72 -15.03
C ASN A 4 8.49 1.49 -14.62
N GLN A 5 9.19 0.60 -13.93
CA GLN A 5 8.55 -0.60 -13.43
C GLN A 5 7.99 -0.32 -12.05
N LYS A 6 6.71 -0.62 -11.88
CA LYS A 6 6.04 -0.53 -10.59
C LYS A 6 5.72 -1.91 -10.10
N TYR A 7 5.78 -2.09 -8.79
CA TYR A 7 5.40 -3.33 -8.16
C TYR A 7 4.01 -3.17 -7.56
N LEU A 8 3.10 -4.06 -7.91
CA LEU A 8 1.71 -3.95 -7.53
C LEU A 8 1.29 -5.23 -6.80
N TYR A 9 0.80 -5.08 -5.57
CA TYR A 9 0.35 -6.20 -4.76
C TYR A 9 -1.02 -5.91 -4.17
N LYS A 10 -1.88 -6.93 -4.15
CA LYS A 10 -3.15 -6.82 -3.45
C LYS A 10 -2.92 -7.07 -1.97
N ILE A 11 -3.47 -6.21 -1.14
CA ILE A 11 -3.28 -6.31 0.31
C ILE A 11 -4.60 -6.34 1.04
N ASN A 12 -4.55 -6.83 2.27
CA ASN A 12 -5.69 -6.87 3.16
C ASN A 12 -5.32 -6.27 4.50
N LEU A 13 -6.14 -5.32 4.99
CA LEU A 13 -5.94 -4.66 6.26
C LEU A 13 -7.18 -4.93 7.11
N ASP A 14 -7.10 -5.91 8.00
CA ASP A 14 -8.26 -6.40 8.74
C ASP A 14 -8.66 -5.49 9.90
N THR A 15 -7.68 -4.87 10.56
CA THR A 15 -7.90 -4.09 11.77
C THR A 15 -7.21 -2.75 11.70
N GLY A 16 -7.57 -1.87 12.63
CA GLY A 16 -6.86 -0.59 12.76
C GLY A 16 -5.39 -0.77 13.13
N ALA A 17 -5.07 -1.83 13.87
CA ALA A 17 -3.68 -2.14 14.19
C ALA A 17 -2.90 -2.50 12.92
N ASP A 18 -3.52 -3.20 11.99
CA ASP A 18 -2.91 -3.52 10.71
C ASP A 18 -2.63 -2.25 9.92
N VAL A 19 -3.56 -1.30 9.94
CA VAL A 19 -3.38 0.00 9.27
C VAL A 19 -2.14 0.70 9.81
N ALA A 20 -1.99 0.75 11.15
CA ALA A 20 -0.86 1.41 11.77
C ALA A 20 0.46 0.73 11.42
N ARG A 21 0.48 -0.61 11.46
CA ARG A 21 1.67 -1.37 11.09
C ARG A 21 2.04 -1.16 9.64
N PHE A 22 1.07 -1.25 8.75
CA PHE A 22 1.30 -1.05 7.33
C PHE A 22 1.83 0.35 7.05
N ASN A 23 1.20 1.36 7.64
CA ASN A 23 1.63 2.74 7.45
C ASN A 23 3.07 2.95 7.92
N ARG A 24 3.42 2.37 9.06
CA ARG A 24 4.77 2.49 9.59
C ARG A 24 5.79 1.90 8.62
N ILE A 25 5.52 0.71 8.12
CA ILE A 25 6.42 0.05 7.18
C ILE A 25 6.53 0.86 5.89
N ALA A 26 5.38 1.29 5.35
CA ALA A 26 5.37 2.07 4.12
C ALA A 26 6.16 3.37 4.27
N SER A 27 6.08 3.99 5.44
CA SER A 27 6.79 5.24 5.71
C SER A 27 8.31 5.08 5.70
N HIS A 28 8.81 3.88 5.93
CA HIS A 28 10.24 3.60 5.93
C HIS A 28 10.75 3.11 4.58
N LEU A 29 9.85 2.83 3.64
CA LEU A 29 10.26 2.42 2.31
C LEU A 29 10.72 3.63 1.52
N SER A 30 11.73 3.45 0.68
CA SER A 30 12.18 4.52 -0.21
C SER A 30 11.25 4.62 -1.41
N GLY A 31 11.18 5.82 -2.01
CA GLY A 31 10.33 6.05 -3.15
C GLY A 31 8.88 6.22 -2.76
N LYS A 32 8.01 6.24 -3.74
CA LYS A 32 6.59 6.44 -3.53
C LYS A 32 5.91 5.11 -3.24
N VAL A 33 5.00 5.12 -2.28
CA VAL A 33 4.14 3.97 -1.98
C VAL A 33 2.72 4.48 -2.05
N THR A 34 1.92 3.93 -2.95
CA THR A 34 0.59 4.41 -3.27
C THR A 34 -0.43 3.30 -3.09
N LEU A 35 -1.56 3.62 -2.46
CA LEU A 35 -2.70 2.72 -2.43
C LEU A 35 -3.56 2.97 -3.66
N VAL A 36 -4.00 1.89 -4.29
CA VAL A 36 -4.73 1.97 -5.56
C VAL A 36 -5.97 1.10 -5.50
N SER A 37 -7.07 1.61 -6.02
CA SER A 37 -8.29 0.84 -6.24
C SER A 37 -8.97 1.40 -7.49
N GLY A 38 -8.82 0.68 -8.60
CA GLY A 38 -9.29 1.19 -9.89
C GLY A 38 -8.54 2.46 -10.26
N ASP A 39 -9.27 3.56 -10.41
CA ASP A 39 -8.68 4.86 -10.72
C ASP A 39 -8.47 5.73 -9.48
N ARG A 40 -8.73 5.19 -8.29
CA ARG A 40 -8.52 5.90 -7.03
C ARG A 40 -7.11 5.67 -6.53
N ARG A 41 -6.49 6.71 -6.00
CA ARG A 41 -5.12 6.64 -5.52
C ARG A 41 -4.98 7.44 -4.23
N LEU A 42 -4.30 6.86 -3.25
CA LEU A 42 -4.01 7.52 -1.97
C LEU A 42 -2.57 7.24 -1.59
N ASN A 43 -1.98 8.17 -0.83
CA ASN A 43 -0.61 8.02 -0.37
C ASN A 43 -0.55 7.03 0.79
N ALA A 44 0.16 5.91 0.59
CA ALA A 44 0.26 4.87 1.61
C ALA A 44 1.09 5.30 2.81
N LYS A 45 1.87 6.37 2.68
CA LYS A 45 2.66 6.92 3.79
C LYS A 45 1.83 7.86 4.66
N SER A 46 0.60 8.17 4.24
CA SER A 46 -0.33 8.98 5.02
C SER A 46 -1.23 8.06 5.85
N LEU A 47 -1.16 8.18 7.17
CA LEU A 47 -1.98 7.34 8.05
C LEU A 47 -3.47 7.55 7.77
N LEU A 48 -3.89 8.80 7.58
CA LEU A 48 -5.27 9.10 7.25
C LEU A 48 -5.69 8.48 5.93
N GLY A 49 -4.81 8.52 4.92
CA GLY A 49 -5.09 7.92 3.63
C GLY A 49 -5.30 6.43 3.71
N VAL A 50 -4.47 5.75 4.51
CA VAL A 50 -4.60 4.29 4.68
C VAL A 50 -5.91 3.95 5.39
N HIS A 51 -6.28 4.72 6.42
CA HIS A 51 -7.56 4.52 7.11
C HIS A 51 -8.74 4.74 6.15
N LEU A 52 -8.67 5.76 5.32
CA LEU A 52 -9.75 6.05 4.37
C LEU A 52 -9.91 4.90 3.37
N ALA A 53 -8.80 4.38 2.87
CA ALA A 53 -8.85 3.26 1.92
C ALA A 53 -9.49 2.04 2.56
N ARG A 54 -9.11 1.73 3.80
CA ARG A 54 -9.65 0.57 4.50
C ARG A 54 -11.15 0.66 4.69
N ILE A 55 -11.64 1.86 5.00
CA ILE A 55 -13.06 2.08 5.27
C ILE A 55 -13.87 2.14 3.96
N ALA A 56 -13.32 2.81 2.95
CA ALA A 56 -14.11 3.18 1.77
C ALA A 56 -13.97 2.23 0.59
N TRP A 57 -12.88 1.46 0.53
CA TRP A 57 -12.57 0.62 -0.64
C TRP A 57 -12.84 -0.85 -0.34
N ASP A 58 -13.43 -1.53 -1.30
CA ASP A 58 -13.65 -2.98 -1.20
C ASP A 58 -12.37 -3.75 -1.41
N GLU A 59 -11.46 -3.20 -2.19
CA GLU A 59 -10.23 -3.87 -2.59
C GLU A 59 -9.11 -2.86 -2.58
N ILE A 60 -7.98 -3.24 -1.99
CA ILE A 60 -6.83 -2.34 -1.86
C ILE A 60 -5.61 -2.98 -2.51
N TRP A 61 -4.96 -2.22 -3.39
CA TRP A 61 -3.68 -2.61 -3.97
C TRP A 61 -2.63 -1.61 -3.54
N VAL A 62 -1.40 -2.07 -3.37
CA VAL A 62 -0.27 -1.19 -3.07
C VAL A 62 0.66 -1.19 -4.27
N GLU A 63 1.06 0.01 -4.66
CA GLU A 63 1.98 0.23 -5.78
C GLU A 63 3.25 0.85 -5.23
N CYS A 64 4.39 0.22 -5.50
CA CYS A 64 5.69 0.67 -4.99
C CYS A 64 6.65 0.91 -6.13
N ASP A 65 7.55 1.88 -5.95
CA ASP A 65 8.61 2.14 -6.93
C ASP A 65 9.69 1.07 -6.91
N SER A 66 9.87 0.39 -5.78
CA SER A 66 10.82 -0.69 -5.62
C SER A 66 10.13 -1.92 -5.04
N ASP A 67 10.79 -3.08 -5.16
CA ASP A 67 10.22 -4.31 -4.65
C ASP A 67 10.09 -4.26 -3.13
N CYS A 68 8.87 -4.27 -2.66
CA CYS A 68 8.56 -4.18 -1.23
C CYS A 68 7.84 -5.44 -0.73
N TYR A 69 7.98 -6.54 -1.45
CA TYR A 69 7.24 -7.75 -1.12
C TYR A 69 7.56 -8.23 0.31
N PHE A 70 8.84 -8.33 0.65
CA PHE A 70 9.21 -8.85 1.96
C PHE A 70 8.72 -7.95 3.09
N GLU A 71 8.82 -6.65 2.90
CA GLU A 71 8.40 -5.70 3.92
C GLU A 71 6.90 -5.75 4.17
N LEU A 72 6.11 -6.00 3.12
CA LEU A 72 4.66 -5.95 3.18
C LEU A 72 3.99 -7.32 3.12
N ARG A 73 4.75 -8.39 3.13
CA ARG A 73 4.20 -9.73 2.89
C ARG A 73 3.10 -10.14 3.86
N ASP A 74 3.13 -9.63 5.09
CA ASP A 74 2.10 -9.96 6.08
C ASP A 74 0.72 -9.46 5.66
N PHE A 75 0.66 -8.48 4.77
CA PHE A 75 -0.59 -7.89 4.30
C PHE A 75 -0.96 -8.36 2.89
N ILE A 76 -0.02 -8.94 2.15
CA ILE A 76 -0.24 -9.32 0.76
C ILE A 76 -1.13 -10.54 0.68
N VAL A 77 -2.14 -10.46 -0.19
CA VAL A 77 -3.07 -11.56 -0.47
C VAL A 77 -2.63 -12.22 -1.77
N GLU A 78 -2.40 -13.52 -1.69
CA GLU A 78 -1.97 -14.29 -2.87
C GLU A 78 -3.06 -15.15 -3.44
#